data_4fd929ee9181ce1f624f44cc2502a961
#
_entry.id   4fd929ee9181ce1f624f44cc2502a961
#
_cell.length_a   1.000
_cell.length_b   1.000
_cell.length_c   1.000
_cell.angle_alpha   90.00
_cell.angle_beta   90.00
_cell.angle_gamma   90.00
#
_symmetry.space_group_name_H-M   'P 1'
#
loop_
_entity.id
_entity.type
_entity.pdbx_description
1 polymer ?
#
loop_
_entity_poly.entity_id
_entity_poly.type
_entity_poly.pdbx_seq_one_letter_code
_entity_poly.pdbx_strand_id
1 'polypeptide(L)'
;MTALLELKQKIKGIYGQYEMYILPVLKFVLALVYFLWVNSNMGYMSQLNNVFVILILALICSILPSSAMMYIGFILILAHSYALGIEVAGFMLVIILLMLIFFMRFSGEQNITFVFTPLSFAFSIPALLPIGSGLMESSLPAIPAGCGVVMYYFIRFLRVQSAILSNPDLDMTDKLQIMADGLVQSWGMWIAVVAFVAVTLLVNLIRTRSFDHAWRISIITGGVAYVFIMLVGSFGMNLNATVAMVPLLVCTVLAVLLALVLEFFAFGGDYSRAERLEYEDDEYFYYVKAVPKASVATSERSIKKINAEPVREERRSEESSGTYANPIFRQDERPKRKKTAVPAAEKR
;
A
#
# COMPACT_ATOMS: atom_id res chain seq x y z
N MET A 1 22.98 8.16 -11.53
CA MET A 1 22.49 7.41 -10.34
C MET A 1 22.55 8.23 -9.06
N THR A 2 23.60 9.00 -8.79
CA THR A 2 23.75 9.85 -7.60
C THR A 2 22.60 10.85 -7.42
N ALA A 3 22.21 11.58 -8.44
CA ALA A 3 21.12 12.57 -8.38
C ALA A 3 19.76 11.97 -7.98
N LEU A 4 19.42 10.76 -8.44
CA LEU A 4 18.18 10.07 -8.04
C LEU A 4 18.22 9.60 -6.58
N LEU A 5 19.40 9.16 -6.10
CA LEU A 5 19.58 8.79 -4.70
C LEU A 5 19.52 10.01 -3.79
N GLU A 6 20.10 11.14 -4.19
CA GLU A 6 19.98 12.41 -3.48
C GLU A 6 18.53 12.88 -3.40
N LEU A 7 17.79 12.80 -4.53
CA LEU A 7 16.35 13.10 -4.57
C LEU A 7 15.57 12.21 -3.60
N LYS A 8 15.85 10.90 -3.60
CA LYS A 8 15.22 9.95 -2.67
C LYS A 8 15.49 10.31 -1.21
N GLN A 9 16.75 10.64 -0.87
CA GLN A 9 17.13 11.05 0.49
C GLN A 9 16.44 12.36 0.88
N LYS A 10 16.39 13.34 -0.05
CA LYS A 10 15.71 14.62 0.18
C LYS A 10 14.22 14.43 0.44
N ILE A 11 13.53 13.60 -0.38
CA ILE A 11 12.11 13.28 -0.20
C ILE A 11 11.88 12.59 1.15
N LYS A 12 12.70 11.59 1.50
CA LYS A 12 12.59 10.91 2.81
C LYS A 12 12.86 11.86 3.99
N GLY A 13 13.82 12.78 3.85
CA GLY A 13 14.10 13.79 4.86
C GLY A 13 12.94 14.76 5.05
N ILE A 14 12.38 15.28 3.96
CA ILE A 14 11.20 16.18 4.01
C ILE A 14 10.00 15.43 4.62
N TYR A 15 9.74 14.20 4.18
CA TYR A 15 8.64 13.41 4.74
C TYR A 15 8.80 13.18 6.23
N GLY A 16 9.98 12.73 6.69
CA GLY A 16 10.23 12.50 8.12
C GLY A 16 10.15 13.76 8.98
N GLN A 17 10.52 14.93 8.43
CA GLN A 17 10.45 16.20 9.14
C GLN A 17 9.02 16.76 9.20
N TYR A 18 8.22 16.58 8.16
CA TYR A 18 6.90 17.19 8.00
C TYR A 18 5.77 16.15 7.92
N GLU A 19 5.98 14.93 8.40
CA GLU A 19 5.00 13.83 8.33
C GLU A 19 3.62 14.23 8.88
N MET A 20 3.62 14.96 10.01
CA MET A 20 2.40 15.43 10.67
C MET A 20 1.52 16.31 9.77
N TYR A 21 2.11 17.02 8.82
CA TYR A 21 1.39 17.89 7.88
C TYR A 21 1.12 17.20 6.54
N ILE A 22 2.09 16.42 6.05
CA ILE A 22 2.03 15.76 4.75
C ILE A 22 0.94 14.68 4.75
N LEU A 23 0.84 13.88 5.82
CA LEU A 23 -0.11 12.78 5.91
C LEU A 23 -1.59 13.22 5.81
N PRO A 24 -2.06 14.26 6.55
CA PRO A 24 -3.42 14.78 6.37
C PRO A 24 -3.69 15.33 4.97
N VAL A 25 -2.70 16.00 4.35
CA VAL A 25 -2.84 16.53 2.98
C VAL A 25 -3.00 15.39 1.97
N LEU A 26 -2.19 14.32 2.09
CA LEU A 26 -2.31 13.14 1.22
C LEU A 26 -3.66 12.45 1.41
N LYS A 27 -4.14 12.32 2.64
CA LYS A 27 -5.48 11.77 2.94
C LYS A 27 -6.58 12.63 2.33
N PHE A 28 -6.46 13.96 2.44
CA PHE A 28 -7.41 14.89 1.83
C PHE A 28 -7.50 14.72 0.31
N VAL A 29 -6.33 14.74 -0.37
CA VAL A 29 -6.28 14.58 -1.82
C VAL A 29 -6.83 13.23 -2.26
N LEU A 30 -6.48 12.14 -1.58
CA LEU A 30 -6.98 10.82 -1.90
C LEU A 30 -8.50 10.73 -1.72
N ALA A 31 -9.02 11.21 -0.59
CA ALA A 31 -10.44 11.24 -0.32
C ALA A 31 -11.20 12.08 -1.35
N LEU A 32 -10.66 13.25 -1.71
CA LEU A 32 -11.23 14.14 -2.71
C LEU A 32 -11.35 13.43 -4.07
N VAL A 33 -10.27 12.82 -4.55
CA VAL A 33 -10.26 12.11 -5.84
C VAL A 33 -11.23 10.93 -5.81
N TYR A 34 -11.29 10.18 -4.70
CA TYR A 34 -12.20 9.06 -4.55
C TYR A 34 -13.67 9.48 -4.56
N PHE A 35 -14.05 10.50 -3.78
CA PHE A 35 -15.43 10.97 -3.72
C PHE A 35 -15.86 11.65 -5.02
N LEU A 36 -14.98 12.39 -5.69
CA LEU A 36 -15.22 12.92 -7.03
C LEU A 36 -15.48 11.79 -8.04
N TRP A 37 -14.71 10.71 -7.96
CA TRP A 37 -14.92 9.54 -8.80
C TRP A 37 -16.29 8.88 -8.53
N VAL A 38 -16.68 8.68 -7.26
CA VAL A 38 -18.00 8.14 -6.90
C VAL A 38 -19.09 9.03 -7.46
N ASN A 39 -19.00 10.33 -7.23
CA ASN A 39 -20.00 11.31 -7.67
C ASN A 39 -20.12 11.38 -9.20
N SER A 40 -18.99 11.32 -9.91
CA SER A 40 -18.97 11.30 -11.39
C SER A 40 -19.61 10.03 -11.99
N ASN A 41 -19.59 8.91 -11.26
CA ASN A 41 -20.17 7.65 -11.71
C ASN A 41 -21.60 7.43 -11.24
N MET A 42 -22.00 7.98 -10.08
CA MET A 42 -23.29 7.73 -9.48
C MET A 42 -24.15 8.97 -9.34
N GLY A 43 -23.74 10.15 -9.49
CA GLY A 43 -24.36 11.47 -9.33
C GLY A 43 -25.90 11.63 -9.32
N TYR A 44 -26.65 10.62 -8.82
CA TYR A 44 -28.13 10.58 -8.87
C TYR A 44 -28.78 11.50 -7.83
N MET A 45 -28.13 11.72 -6.67
CA MET A 45 -28.62 12.60 -5.64
C MET A 45 -28.08 14.02 -5.82
N SER A 46 -28.92 14.95 -6.25
CA SER A 46 -28.51 16.33 -6.59
C SER A 46 -27.88 17.08 -5.40
N GLN A 47 -28.36 16.82 -4.16
CA GLN A 47 -27.82 17.47 -2.96
C GLN A 47 -26.37 17.07 -2.69
N LEU A 48 -25.99 15.82 -2.95
CA LEU A 48 -24.64 15.28 -2.77
C LEU A 48 -23.76 15.51 -4.00
N ASN A 49 -24.37 15.76 -5.17
CA ASN A 49 -23.65 16.09 -6.39
C ASN A 49 -23.18 17.55 -6.42
N ASN A 50 -22.57 17.98 -5.31
CA ASN A 50 -22.04 19.31 -5.13
C ASN A 50 -20.59 19.23 -4.68
N VAL A 51 -19.72 19.96 -5.40
CA VAL A 51 -18.28 19.98 -5.13
C VAL A 51 -17.97 20.45 -3.70
N PHE A 52 -18.76 21.38 -3.14
CA PHE A 52 -18.56 21.84 -1.77
C PHE A 52 -18.82 20.75 -0.73
N VAL A 53 -19.85 19.90 -0.93
CA VAL A 53 -20.12 18.76 -0.05
C VAL A 53 -18.95 17.78 -0.09
N ILE A 54 -18.43 17.49 -1.28
CA ILE A 54 -17.28 16.59 -1.45
C ILE A 54 -16.03 17.15 -0.77
N LEU A 55 -15.78 18.46 -0.90
CA LEU A 55 -14.65 19.11 -0.23
C LEU A 55 -14.77 19.00 1.30
N ILE A 56 -15.94 19.21 1.86
CA ILE A 56 -16.19 19.09 3.31
C ILE A 56 -15.95 17.63 3.75
N LEU A 57 -16.48 16.65 3.03
CA LEU A 57 -16.28 15.23 3.35
C LEU A 57 -14.80 14.83 3.26
N ALA A 58 -14.09 15.31 2.24
CA ALA A 58 -12.65 15.07 2.09
C ALA A 58 -11.85 15.73 3.22
N LEU A 59 -12.24 16.93 3.66
CA LEU A 59 -11.60 17.62 4.79
C LEU A 59 -11.80 16.83 6.09
N ILE A 60 -13.00 16.32 6.34
CA ILE A 60 -13.28 15.45 7.48
C ILE A 60 -12.39 14.20 7.44
N CYS A 61 -12.24 13.56 6.28
CA CYS A 61 -11.36 12.39 6.10
C CYS A 61 -9.88 12.69 6.35
N SER A 62 -9.46 13.93 6.16
CA SER A 62 -8.07 14.35 6.44
C SER A 62 -7.69 14.18 7.92
N ILE A 63 -8.64 14.41 8.81
CA ILE A 63 -8.45 14.36 10.27
C ILE A 63 -8.69 12.95 10.82
N LEU A 64 -9.64 12.22 10.23
CA LEU A 64 -10.05 10.89 10.67
C LEU A 64 -9.02 9.81 10.30
N PRO A 65 -9.11 8.61 10.93
CA PRO A 65 -8.35 7.44 10.49
C PRO A 65 -8.57 7.12 9.00
N SER A 66 -7.58 6.52 8.35
CA SER A 66 -7.63 6.21 6.89
C SER A 66 -8.82 5.35 6.48
N SER A 67 -9.30 4.46 7.37
CA SER A 67 -10.50 3.64 7.15
C SER A 67 -11.79 4.47 7.01
N ALA A 68 -11.83 5.69 7.56
CA ALA A 68 -13.01 6.55 7.46
C ALA A 68 -13.37 6.91 6.01
N MET A 69 -12.38 7.02 5.11
CA MET A 69 -12.63 7.24 3.68
C MET A 69 -13.51 6.15 3.06
N MET A 70 -13.26 4.90 3.43
CA MET A 70 -14.04 3.76 2.96
C MET A 70 -15.47 3.82 3.49
N TYR A 71 -15.66 4.07 4.80
CA TYR A 71 -16.99 4.14 5.41
C TYR A 71 -17.83 5.31 4.86
N ILE A 72 -17.22 6.49 4.73
CA ILE A 72 -17.88 7.65 4.13
C ILE A 72 -18.18 7.39 2.66
N GLY A 73 -17.30 6.72 1.94
CA GLY A 73 -17.54 6.26 0.56
C GLY A 73 -18.75 5.33 0.47
N PHE A 74 -18.92 4.38 1.39
CA PHE A 74 -20.10 3.51 1.44
C PHE A 74 -21.39 4.29 1.69
N ILE A 75 -21.35 5.26 2.61
CA ILE A 75 -22.51 6.14 2.87
C ILE A 75 -22.87 6.93 1.61
N LEU A 76 -21.88 7.47 0.92
CA LEU A 76 -22.09 8.24 -0.31
C LEU A 76 -22.70 7.39 -1.43
N ILE A 77 -22.16 6.18 -1.63
CA ILE A 77 -22.66 5.20 -2.61
C ILE A 77 -24.12 4.82 -2.27
N LEU A 78 -24.40 4.54 -0.99
CA LEU A 78 -25.74 4.17 -0.54
C LEU A 78 -26.74 5.31 -0.75
N ALA A 79 -26.36 6.55 -0.45
CA ALA A 79 -27.22 7.72 -0.65
C ALA A 79 -27.54 7.95 -2.14
N HIS A 80 -26.57 7.79 -3.04
CA HIS A 80 -26.83 7.84 -4.48
C HIS A 80 -27.70 6.67 -4.96
N SER A 81 -27.51 5.46 -4.41
CA SER A 81 -28.34 4.30 -4.72
C SER A 81 -29.79 4.52 -4.26
N TYR A 82 -29.98 5.18 -3.12
CA TYR A 82 -31.32 5.55 -2.62
C TYR A 82 -32.03 6.52 -3.56
N ALA A 83 -31.32 7.48 -4.13
CA ALA A 83 -31.90 8.41 -5.10
C ALA A 83 -32.27 7.73 -6.42
N LEU A 84 -31.69 6.59 -6.75
CA LEU A 84 -32.04 5.78 -7.93
C LEU A 84 -33.28 4.90 -7.69
N GLY A 85 -33.45 4.40 -6.47
CA GLY A 85 -34.58 3.60 -6.03
C GLY A 85 -34.33 2.95 -4.67
N ILE A 86 -35.37 2.75 -3.87
CA ILE A 86 -35.26 2.14 -2.55
C ILE A 86 -34.81 0.68 -2.63
N GLU A 87 -35.24 -0.01 -3.69
CA GLU A 87 -34.85 -1.41 -3.98
C GLU A 87 -33.36 -1.51 -4.28
N VAL A 88 -32.84 -0.53 -5.06
CA VAL A 88 -31.42 -0.43 -5.40
C VAL A 88 -30.59 -0.16 -4.15
N ALA A 89 -31.08 0.75 -3.29
CA ALA A 89 -30.43 1.03 -2.01
C ALA A 89 -30.42 -0.19 -1.08
N GLY A 90 -31.51 -0.94 -1.01
CA GLY A 90 -31.60 -2.16 -0.21
C GLY A 90 -30.61 -3.23 -0.68
N PHE A 91 -30.52 -3.46 -1.98
CA PHE A 91 -29.57 -4.41 -2.55
C PHE A 91 -28.11 -3.96 -2.31
N MET A 92 -27.83 -2.67 -2.55
CA MET A 92 -26.50 -2.10 -2.28
C MET A 92 -26.13 -2.20 -0.80
N LEU A 93 -27.09 -1.97 0.11
CA LEU A 93 -26.87 -2.10 1.56
C LEU A 93 -26.44 -3.53 1.91
N VAL A 94 -27.06 -4.55 1.34
CA VAL A 94 -26.67 -5.96 1.56
C VAL A 94 -25.23 -6.22 1.11
N ILE A 95 -24.84 -5.72 -0.07
CA ILE A 95 -23.44 -5.85 -0.56
C ILE A 95 -22.48 -5.14 0.38
N ILE A 96 -22.79 -3.92 0.82
CA ILE A 96 -21.95 -3.15 1.76
C ILE A 96 -21.84 -3.87 3.09
N LEU A 97 -22.92 -4.41 3.64
CA LEU A 97 -22.88 -5.18 4.90
C LEU A 97 -22.02 -6.44 4.78
N LEU A 98 -22.11 -7.16 3.67
CA LEU A 98 -21.23 -8.30 3.40
C LEU A 98 -19.75 -7.87 3.39
N MET A 99 -19.44 -6.78 2.71
CA MET A 99 -18.08 -6.24 2.69
C MET A 99 -17.62 -5.78 4.06
N LEU A 100 -18.47 -5.13 4.85
CA LEU A 100 -18.14 -4.69 6.21
C LEU A 100 -17.78 -5.85 7.13
N ILE A 101 -18.44 -7.00 7.00
CA ILE A 101 -18.08 -8.21 7.76
C ILE A 101 -16.62 -8.62 7.47
N PHE A 102 -16.19 -8.58 6.22
CA PHE A 102 -14.79 -8.84 5.86
C PHE A 102 -13.87 -7.75 6.42
N PHE A 103 -14.23 -6.48 6.32
CA PHE A 103 -13.38 -5.35 6.74
C PHE A 103 -13.21 -5.22 8.26
N MET A 104 -14.14 -5.71 9.06
CA MET A 104 -13.98 -5.73 10.52
C MET A 104 -12.75 -6.54 10.98
N ARG A 105 -12.24 -7.42 10.12
CA ARG A 105 -11.05 -8.25 10.39
C ARG A 105 -9.74 -7.52 10.11
N PHE A 106 -9.72 -6.47 9.29
CA PHE A 106 -8.51 -5.82 8.79
C PHE A 106 -8.23 -4.48 9.49
N SER A 107 -6.95 -4.09 9.52
CA SER A 107 -6.57 -2.77 10.03
C SER A 107 -6.96 -1.65 9.06
N GLY A 108 -7.06 -0.42 9.57
CA GLY A 108 -7.41 0.75 8.76
C GLY A 108 -6.45 1.02 7.60
N GLU A 109 -5.18 0.62 7.74
CA GLU A 109 -4.17 0.77 6.68
C GLU A 109 -4.45 -0.18 5.50
N GLN A 110 -4.83 -1.42 5.78
CA GLN A 110 -5.20 -2.40 4.75
C GLN A 110 -6.48 -2.03 4.02
N ASN A 111 -7.44 -1.42 4.71
CA ASN A 111 -8.71 -0.99 4.13
C ASN A 111 -8.55 0.15 3.11
N ILE A 112 -7.46 0.91 3.14
CA ILE A 112 -7.19 1.96 2.16
C ILE A 112 -7.05 1.40 0.74
N THR A 113 -6.62 0.13 0.61
CA THR A 113 -6.51 -0.58 -0.67
C THR A 113 -7.86 -0.66 -1.39
N PHE A 114 -8.97 -0.76 -0.63
CA PHE A 114 -10.33 -0.69 -1.20
C PHE A 114 -10.57 0.64 -1.92
N VAL A 115 -10.13 1.76 -1.35
CA VAL A 115 -10.29 3.11 -1.93
C VAL A 115 -9.44 3.27 -3.20
N PHE A 116 -8.23 2.71 -3.21
CA PHE A 116 -7.35 2.76 -4.36
C PHE A 116 -7.83 1.89 -5.53
N THR A 117 -8.62 0.83 -5.26
CA THR A 117 -9.05 -0.11 -6.32
C THR A 117 -9.85 0.59 -7.42
N PRO A 118 -10.96 1.28 -7.17
CA PRO A 118 -11.72 1.96 -8.21
C PRO A 118 -10.90 3.05 -8.90
N LEU A 119 -9.99 3.71 -8.18
CA LEU A 119 -9.12 4.72 -8.77
C LEU A 119 -8.10 4.11 -9.74
N SER A 120 -7.56 2.92 -9.44
CA SER A 120 -6.65 2.23 -10.35
C SER A 120 -7.30 1.91 -11.71
N PHE A 121 -8.56 1.54 -11.70
CA PHE A 121 -9.37 1.37 -12.92
C PHE A 121 -9.66 2.72 -13.61
N ALA A 122 -9.98 3.75 -12.85
CA ALA A 122 -10.23 5.09 -13.38
C ALA A 122 -9.01 5.67 -14.12
N PHE A 123 -7.82 5.43 -13.59
CA PHE A 123 -6.55 5.83 -14.23
C PHE A 123 -6.03 4.83 -15.27
N SER A 124 -6.80 3.78 -15.58
CA SER A 124 -6.42 2.74 -16.55
C SER A 124 -5.13 1.99 -16.21
N ILE A 125 -4.78 1.88 -14.94
CA ILE A 125 -3.61 1.15 -14.43
C ILE A 125 -3.99 0.11 -13.35
N PRO A 126 -5.00 -0.74 -13.59
CA PRO A 126 -5.51 -1.62 -12.54
C PRO A 126 -4.47 -2.60 -12.00
N ALA A 127 -3.53 -3.09 -12.81
CA ALA A 127 -2.48 -4.00 -12.40
C ALA A 127 -1.51 -3.41 -11.35
N LEU A 128 -1.39 -2.07 -11.28
CA LEU A 128 -0.51 -1.41 -10.32
C LEU A 128 -0.91 -1.71 -8.88
N LEU A 129 -2.21 -1.80 -8.61
CA LEU A 129 -2.70 -1.98 -7.24
C LEU A 129 -2.35 -3.35 -6.65
N PRO A 130 -2.69 -4.51 -7.28
CA PRO A 130 -2.34 -5.81 -6.73
C PRO A 130 -0.82 -6.03 -6.68
N ILE A 131 -0.05 -5.47 -7.62
CA ILE A 131 1.41 -5.51 -7.58
C ILE A 131 1.93 -4.64 -6.42
N GLY A 132 1.46 -3.40 -6.30
CA GLY A 132 1.93 -2.45 -5.29
C GLY A 132 1.57 -2.87 -3.87
N SER A 133 0.34 -3.32 -3.62
CA SER A 133 -0.10 -3.81 -2.31
C SER A 133 0.64 -5.09 -1.90
N GLY A 134 0.81 -6.05 -2.81
CA GLY A 134 1.61 -7.26 -2.58
C GLY A 134 3.08 -6.96 -2.31
N LEU A 135 3.61 -5.85 -2.89
CA LEU A 135 4.99 -5.43 -2.73
C LEU A 135 5.23 -4.67 -1.40
N MET A 136 4.31 -3.82 -0.99
CA MET A 136 4.51 -2.92 0.16
C MET A 136 3.94 -3.47 1.46
N GLU A 137 2.88 -4.25 1.38
CA GLU A 137 2.15 -4.77 2.54
C GLU A 137 2.31 -6.29 2.67
N SER A 138 1.46 -6.91 3.47
CA SER A 138 1.34 -8.37 3.60
C SER A 138 0.43 -8.95 2.50
N SER A 139 -0.01 -10.19 2.65
CA SER A 139 -1.03 -10.81 1.77
C SER A 139 -2.47 -10.37 2.07
N LEU A 140 -2.70 -9.72 3.23
CA LEU A 140 -4.03 -9.35 3.72
C LEU A 140 -4.79 -8.35 2.82
N PRO A 141 -4.16 -7.34 2.17
CA PRO A 141 -4.82 -6.41 1.26
C PRO A 141 -5.51 -7.06 0.04
N ALA A 142 -5.23 -8.32 -0.25
CA ALA A 142 -5.86 -9.04 -1.35
C ALA A 142 -7.40 -9.04 -1.25
N ILE A 143 -7.95 -9.16 -0.03
CA ILE A 143 -9.41 -9.18 0.17
C ILE A 143 -10.03 -7.78 -0.02
N PRO A 144 -9.56 -6.70 0.63
CA PRO A 144 -10.03 -5.35 0.34
C PRO A 144 -9.90 -4.96 -1.15
N ALA A 145 -8.83 -5.36 -1.82
CA ALA A 145 -8.66 -5.13 -3.24
C ALA A 145 -9.74 -5.85 -4.07
N GLY A 146 -10.01 -7.13 -3.80
CA GLY A 146 -11.08 -7.90 -4.44
C GLY A 146 -12.46 -7.28 -4.23
N CYS A 147 -12.77 -6.87 -3.00
CA CYS A 147 -14.01 -6.15 -2.69
C CYS A 147 -14.12 -4.82 -3.45
N GLY A 148 -13.02 -4.09 -3.59
CA GLY A 148 -12.96 -2.86 -4.37
C GLY A 148 -13.25 -3.10 -5.86
N VAL A 149 -12.79 -4.22 -6.42
CA VAL A 149 -13.12 -4.63 -7.80
C VAL A 149 -14.62 -4.86 -7.93
N VAL A 150 -15.22 -5.63 -7.01
CA VAL A 150 -16.68 -5.87 -7.02
C VAL A 150 -17.43 -4.54 -6.98
N MET A 151 -17.04 -3.63 -6.09
CA MET A 151 -17.69 -2.31 -5.98
C MET A 151 -17.55 -1.49 -7.24
N TYR A 152 -16.35 -1.46 -7.86
CA TYR A 152 -16.11 -0.75 -9.12
C TYR A 152 -17.03 -1.25 -10.25
N TYR A 153 -17.07 -2.56 -10.47
CA TYR A 153 -17.89 -3.15 -11.53
C TYR A 153 -19.39 -2.97 -11.26
N PHE A 154 -19.80 -3.07 -9.99
CA PHE A 154 -21.20 -2.90 -9.64
C PHE A 154 -21.67 -1.44 -9.79
N ILE A 155 -20.86 -0.44 -9.39
CA ILE A 155 -21.14 0.97 -9.66
C ILE A 155 -21.26 1.21 -11.17
N ARG A 156 -20.36 0.65 -11.96
CA ARG A 156 -20.41 0.76 -13.41
C ARG A 156 -21.67 0.10 -14.00
N PHE A 157 -22.07 -1.04 -13.46
CA PHE A 157 -23.33 -1.73 -13.84
C PHE A 157 -24.53 -0.84 -13.52
N LEU A 158 -24.63 -0.28 -12.32
CA LEU A 158 -25.71 0.64 -11.94
C LEU A 158 -25.79 1.85 -12.87
N ARG A 159 -24.62 2.39 -13.26
CA ARG A 159 -24.56 3.51 -14.20
C ARG A 159 -25.15 3.16 -15.57
N VAL A 160 -24.85 1.98 -16.10
CA VAL A 160 -25.36 1.52 -17.39
C VAL A 160 -26.86 1.23 -17.32
N GLN A 161 -27.32 0.65 -16.22
CA GLN A 161 -28.71 0.24 -16.03
C GLN A 161 -29.59 1.29 -15.35
N SER A 162 -29.03 2.49 -15.09
CA SER A 162 -29.74 3.54 -14.32
C SER A 162 -31.10 3.90 -14.87
N ALA A 163 -31.25 3.99 -16.20
CA ALA A 163 -32.53 4.31 -16.86
C ALA A 163 -33.60 3.25 -16.62
N ILE A 164 -33.21 1.97 -16.57
CA ILE A 164 -34.12 0.85 -16.33
C ILE A 164 -34.49 0.79 -14.85
N LEU A 165 -33.52 0.90 -13.96
CA LEU A 165 -33.68 0.80 -12.51
C LEU A 165 -34.49 2.00 -11.93
N SER A 166 -34.45 3.17 -12.57
CA SER A 166 -35.25 4.34 -12.18
C SER A 166 -36.69 4.29 -12.68
N ASN A 167 -37.06 3.33 -13.53
CA ASN A 167 -38.42 3.23 -14.04
C ASN A 167 -39.40 2.82 -12.92
N PRO A 168 -40.44 3.64 -12.61
CA PRO A 168 -41.44 3.31 -11.60
C PRO A 168 -42.37 2.17 -11.99
N ASP A 169 -42.48 1.87 -13.29
CA ASP A 169 -43.41 0.80 -13.81
C ASP A 169 -42.82 -0.60 -13.64
N LEU A 170 -41.52 -0.73 -13.29
CA LEU A 170 -40.89 -2.01 -13.05
C LEU A 170 -41.16 -2.50 -11.62
N ASP A 171 -41.58 -3.77 -11.52
CA ASP A 171 -41.78 -4.40 -10.22
C ASP A 171 -40.47 -4.52 -9.42
N MET A 172 -40.60 -4.47 -8.09
CA MET A 172 -39.48 -4.61 -7.17
C MET A 172 -38.67 -5.90 -7.41
N THR A 173 -39.38 -7.01 -7.69
CA THR A 173 -38.76 -8.31 -7.96
C THR A 173 -37.89 -8.29 -9.21
N ASP A 174 -38.36 -7.64 -10.28
CA ASP A 174 -37.63 -7.54 -11.55
C ASP A 174 -36.35 -6.69 -11.36
N LYS A 175 -36.43 -5.56 -10.65
CA LYS A 175 -35.26 -4.76 -10.32
C LYS A 175 -34.22 -5.53 -9.53
N LEU A 176 -34.65 -6.29 -8.50
CA LEU A 176 -33.76 -7.12 -7.70
C LEU A 176 -33.12 -8.24 -8.53
N GLN A 177 -33.90 -8.86 -9.44
CA GLN A 177 -33.39 -9.89 -10.35
C GLN A 177 -32.33 -9.32 -11.29
N ILE A 178 -32.59 -8.16 -11.93
CA ILE A 178 -31.63 -7.48 -12.80
C ILE A 178 -30.32 -7.20 -12.07
N MET A 179 -30.37 -6.74 -10.81
CA MET A 179 -29.18 -6.46 -10.02
C MET A 179 -28.43 -7.74 -9.62
N ALA A 180 -29.16 -8.79 -9.24
CA ALA A 180 -28.57 -10.09 -8.90
C ALA A 180 -27.89 -10.71 -10.13
N ASP A 181 -28.58 -10.72 -11.28
CA ASP A 181 -28.02 -11.20 -12.54
C ASP A 181 -26.80 -10.38 -12.97
N GLY A 182 -26.86 -9.06 -12.82
CA GLY A 182 -25.73 -8.16 -13.08
C GLY A 182 -24.50 -8.43 -12.22
N LEU A 183 -24.69 -8.89 -11.00
CA LEU A 183 -23.60 -9.28 -10.11
C LEU A 183 -23.07 -10.69 -10.46
N VAL A 184 -23.97 -11.68 -10.56
CA VAL A 184 -23.59 -13.09 -10.74
C VAL A 184 -23.04 -13.36 -12.14
N GLN A 185 -23.65 -12.82 -13.17
CA GLN A 185 -23.28 -13.05 -14.58
C GLN A 185 -22.14 -12.14 -15.06
N SER A 186 -21.61 -11.26 -14.21
CA SER A 186 -20.49 -10.39 -14.54
C SER A 186 -19.15 -11.14 -14.52
N TRP A 187 -18.94 -12.04 -15.48
CA TRP A 187 -17.71 -12.85 -15.56
C TRP A 187 -16.44 -12.01 -15.60
N GLY A 188 -16.45 -10.87 -16.29
CA GLY A 188 -15.32 -9.94 -16.30
C GLY A 188 -14.96 -9.41 -14.91
N MET A 189 -15.96 -9.18 -14.05
CA MET A 189 -15.75 -8.82 -12.65
C MET A 189 -15.07 -9.95 -11.87
N TRP A 190 -15.58 -11.18 -11.97
CA TRP A 190 -15.04 -12.32 -11.23
C TRP A 190 -13.62 -12.67 -11.66
N ILE A 191 -13.31 -12.59 -12.96
CA ILE A 191 -11.94 -12.75 -13.47
C ILE A 191 -11.02 -11.67 -12.89
N ALA A 192 -11.46 -10.41 -12.85
CA ALA A 192 -10.68 -9.32 -12.27
C ALA A 192 -10.47 -9.51 -10.75
N VAL A 193 -11.48 -9.99 -10.00
CA VAL A 193 -11.33 -10.31 -8.56
C VAL A 193 -10.27 -11.40 -8.37
N VAL A 194 -10.36 -12.49 -9.14
CA VAL A 194 -9.35 -13.57 -9.08
C VAL A 194 -7.97 -13.05 -9.44
N ALA A 195 -7.85 -12.22 -10.48
CA ALA A 195 -6.58 -11.62 -10.88
C ALA A 195 -5.98 -10.77 -9.76
N PHE A 196 -6.78 -9.89 -9.13
CA PHE A 196 -6.31 -9.03 -8.05
C PHE A 196 -5.84 -9.84 -6.84
N VAL A 197 -6.64 -10.80 -6.39
CA VAL A 197 -6.29 -11.65 -5.24
C VAL A 197 -5.06 -12.50 -5.55
N ALA A 198 -5.05 -13.21 -6.69
CA ALA A 198 -3.95 -14.09 -7.05
C ALA A 198 -2.63 -13.35 -7.25
N VAL A 199 -2.65 -12.19 -7.94
CA VAL A 199 -1.45 -11.38 -8.17
C VAL A 199 -0.92 -10.79 -6.86
N THR A 200 -1.78 -10.28 -5.97
CA THR A 200 -1.34 -9.76 -4.66
C THR A 200 -0.65 -10.86 -3.85
N LEU A 201 -1.24 -12.05 -3.78
CA LEU A 201 -0.66 -13.19 -3.08
C LEU A 201 0.65 -13.65 -3.71
N LEU A 202 0.71 -13.75 -5.04
CA LEU A 202 1.89 -14.18 -5.79
C LEU A 202 3.05 -13.19 -5.59
N VAL A 203 2.80 -11.90 -5.75
CA VAL A 203 3.81 -10.85 -5.55
C VAL A 203 4.35 -10.88 -4.13
N ASN A 204 3.46 -11.00 -3.13
CA ASN A 204 3.88 -11.10 -1.73
C ASN A 204 4.70 -12.36 -1.46
N LEU A 205 4.28 -13.52 -2.00
CA LEU A 205 5.00 -14.79 -1.87
C LEU A 205 6.42 -14.70 -2.44
N ILE A 206 6.58 -14.12 -3.63
CA ILE A 206 7.89 -14.00 -4.29
C ILE A 206 8.76 -12.98 -3.56
N ARG A 207 8.21 -11.81 -3.20
CA ARG A 207 8.94 -10.75 -2.51
C ARG A 207 9.55 -11.20 -1.18
N THR A 208 8.86 -12.06 -0.45
CA THR A 208 9.30 -12.55 0.87
C THR A 208 10.39 -13.62 0.79
N ARG A 209 10.74 -14.09 -0.39
CA ARG A 209 11.81 -15.07 -0.57
C ARG A 209 13.20 -14.44 -0.52
N SER A 210 14.18 -15.21 -0.13
CA SER A 210 15.56 -14.78 0.13
C SER A 210 16.48 -14.73 -1.09
N PHE A 211 15.96 -14.82 -2.32
CA PHE A 211 16.80 -14.74 -3.52
C PHE A 211 17.07 -13.29 -3.96
N ASP A 212 18.10 -13.13 -4.79
CA ASP A 212 18.52 -11.81 -5.27
C ASP A 212 17.46 -11.17 -6.17
N HIS A 213 17.26 -9.87 -6.01
CA HIS A 213 16.30 -9.10 -6.78
C HIS A 213 14.84 -9.57 -6.64
N ALA A 214 14.47 -10.23 -5.52
CA ALA A 214 13.12 -10.75 -5.27
C ALA A 214 12.02 -9.72 -5.55
N TRP A 215 12.26 -8.46 -5.21
CA TRP A 215 11.30 -7.36 -5.45
C TRP A 215 11.07 -7.13 -6.94
N ARG A 216 12.12 -7.04 -7.76
CA ARG A 216 11.98 -6.83 -9.22
C ARG A 216 11.35 -8.02 -9.91
N ILE A 217 11.77 -9.22 -9.52
CA ILE A 217 11.20 -10.46 -10.06
C ILE A 217 9.71 -10.54 -9.71
N SER A 218 9.31 -10.19 -8.49
CA SER A 218 7.91 -10.18 -8.08
C SER A 218 7.06 -9.19 -8.88
N ILE A 219 7.58 -8.00 -9.20
CA ILE A 219 6.88 -7.00 -10.03
C ILE A 219 6.63 -7.53 -11.43
N ILE A 220 7.68 -8.05 -12.08
CA ILE A 220 7.58 -8.58 -13.46
C ILE A 220 6.64 -9.78 -13.51
N THR A 221 6.83 -10.73 -12.59
CA THR A 221 5.98 -11.92 -12.50
C THR A 221 4.53 -11.55 -12.20
N GLY A 222 4.29 -10.55 -11.33
CA GLY A 222 2.96 -10.03 -11.03
C GLY A 222 2.29 -9.44 -12.26
N GLY A 223 3.01 -8.66 -13.07
CA GLY A 223 2.50 -8.12 -14.34
C GLY A 223 2.14 -9.21 -15.36
N VAL A 224 3.03 -10.18 -15.54
CA VAL A 224 2.79 -11.33 -16.43
C VAL A 224 1.59 -12.16 -15.95
N ALA A 225 1.52 -12.45 -14.65
CA ALA A 225 0.41 -13.21 -14.07
C ALA A 225 -0.94 -12.47 -14.22
N TYR A 226 -0.94 -11.14 -14.04
CA TYR A 226 -2.15 -10.32 -14.25
C TYR A 226 -2.67 -10.45 -15.69
N VAL A 227 -1.79 -10.25 -16.69
CA VAL A 227 -2.15 -10.40 -18.10
C VAL A 227 -2.62 -11.82 -18.39
N PHE A 228 -1.91 -12.82 -17.90
CA PHE A 228 -2.25 -14.22 -18.13
C PHE A 228 -3.63 -14.56 -17.59
N ILE A 229 -3.95 -14.19 -16.33
CA ILE A 229 -5.26 -14.48 -15.73
C ILE A 229 -6.38 -13.75 -16.50
N MET A 230 -6.16 -12.47 -16.85
CA MET A 230 -7.15 -11.68 -17.58
C MET A 230 -7.41 -12.26 -18.99
N LEU A 231 -6.37 -12.70 -19.70
CA LEU A 231 -6.52 -13.29 -21.04
C LEU A 231 -7.16 -14.66 -20.99
N VAL A 232 -6.65 -15.56 -20.14
CA VAL A 232 -7.19 -16.93 -20.02
C VAL A 232 -8.65 -16.88 -19.57
N GLY A 233 -8.97 -16.05 -18.60
CA GLY A 233 -10.33 -15.86 -18.12
C GLY A 233 -11.26 -15.30 -19.22
N SER A 234 -10.79 -14.31 -19.98
CA SER A 234 -11.54 -13.70 -21.08
C SER A 234 -11.81 -14.70 -22.21
N PHE A 235 -10.81 -15.48 -22.60
CA PHE A 235 -11.00 -16.53 -23.63
C PHE A 235 -11.91 -17.66 -23.14
N GLY A 236 -11.70 -18.13 -21.91
CA GLY A 236 -12.51 -19.22 -21.33
C GLY A 236 -14.00 -18.91 -21.21
N MET A 237 -14.33 -17.63 -21.03
CA MET A 237 -15.74 -17.16 -20.90
C MET A 237 -16.27 -16.50 -22.19
N ASN A 238 -15.58 -16.64 -23.32
CA ASN A 238 -15.94 -16.01 -24.61
C ASN A 238 -16.17 -14.50 -24.53
N LEU A 239 -15.41 -13.79 -23.67
CA LEU A 239 -15.49 -12.34 -23.45
C LEU A 239 -14.60 -11.55 -24.41
N ASN A 240 -14.24 -12.12 -25.56
CA ASN A 240 -13.26 -11.57 -26.50
C ASN A 240 -13.56 -10.12 -26.96
N ALA A 241 -14.82 -9.71 -26.90
CA ALA A 241 -15.24 -8.35 -27.23
C ALA A 241 -15.07 -7.35 -26.07
N THR A 242 -14.96 -7.82 -24.83
CA THR A 242 -14.94 -6.95 -23.64
C THR A 242 -13.54 -6.64 -23.13
N VAL A 243 -12.57 -7.52 -23.41
CA VAL A 243 -11.16 -7.31 -23.03
C VAL A 243 -10.33 -7.05 -24.28
N ALA A 244 -10.12 -5.78 -24.57
CA ALA A 244 -9.21 -5.39 -25.64
C ALA A 244 -7.76 -5.72 -25.24
N MET A 245 -7.11 -6.64 -25.97
CA MET A 245 -5.76 -7.13 -25.65
C MET A 245 -4.71 -6.02 -25.62
N VAL A 246 -4.76 -5.12 -26.61
CA VAL A 246 -3.74 -4.05 -26.74
C VAL A 246 -3.79 -3.10 -25.55
N PRO A 247 -4.94 -2.50 -25.16
CA PRO A 247 -5.03 -1.70 -23.96
C PRO A 247 -4.62 -2.44 -22.70
N LEU A 248 -5.01 -3.71 -22.53
CA LEU A 248 -4.60 -4.52 -21.37
C LEU A 248 -3.08 -4.60 -21.25
N LEU A 249 -2.37 -4.92 -22.35
CA LEU A 249 -0.92 -5.03 -22.36
C LEU A 249 -0.26 -3.67 -22.09
N VAL A 250 -0.68 -2.62 -22.77
CA VAL A 250 -0.11 -1.26 -22.61
C VAL A 250 -0.30 -0.77 -21.17
N CYS A 251 -1.51 -0.89 -20.62
CA CYS A 251 -1.80 -0.46 -19.26
C CYS A 251 -1.02 -1.29 -18.21
N THR A 252 -0.82 -2.61 -18.45
CA THR A 252 -0.03 -3.44 -17.55
C THR A 252 1.45 -3.12 -17.62
N VAL A 253 2.01 -2.86 -18.80
CA VAL A 253 3.40 -2.40 -18.93
C VAL A 253 3.61 -1.08 -18.18
N LEU A 254 2.69 -0.13 -18.33
CA LEU A 254 2.73 1.13 -17.58
C LEU A 254 2.66 0.89 -16.06
N ALA A 255 1.78 -0.01 -15.60
CA ALA A 255 1.66 -0.39 -14.21
C ALA A 255 2.96 -1.01 -13.65
N VAL A 256 3.61 -1.90 -14.42
CA VAL A 256 4.91 -2.50 -14.06
C VAL A 256 6.00 -1.43 -13.97
N LEU A 257 6.08 -0.49 -14.90
CA LEU A 257 7.04 0.61 -14.85
C LEU A 257 6.83 1.49 -13.60
N LEU A 258 5.58 1.83 -13.28
CA LEU A 258 5.25 2.58 -12.06
C LEU A 258 5.58 1.77 -10.79
N ALA A 259 5.35 0.46 -10.80
CA ALA A 259 5.72 -0.42 -9.68
C ALA A 259 7.24 -0.49 -9.47
N LEU A 260 8.06 -0.46 -10.54
CA LEU A 260 9.52 -0.35 -10.44
C LEU A 260 9.96 0.99 -9.84
N VAL A 261 9.25 2.09 -10.15
CA VAL A 261 9.47 3.38 -9.49
C VAL A 261 9.13 3.29 -8.01
N LEU A 262 8.01 2.67 -7.65
CA LEU A 262 7.64 2.44 -6.25
C LEU A 262 8.70 1.59 -5.52
N GLU A 263 9.22 0.52 -6.15
CA GLU A 263 10.32 -0.28 -5.59
C GLU A 263 11.54 0.58 -5.29
N PHE A 264 11.94 1.44 -6.22
CA PHE A 264 13.09 2.32 -6.02
C PHE A 264 12.93 3.21 -4.78
N PHE A 265 11.75 3.81 -4.59
CA PHE A 265 11.50 4.67 -3.43
C PHE A 265 11.30 3.89 -2.12
N ALA A 266 10.59 2.77 -2.16
CA ALA A 266 10.25 1.98 -0.97
C ALA A 266 11.44 1.17 -0.46
N PHE A 267 12.06 0.36 -1.31
CA PHE A 267 13.12 -0.58 -0.93
C PHE A 267 14.51 0.01 -1.17
N GLY A 268 14.90 0.24 -2.42
CA GLY A 268 16.20 0.79 -2.81
C GLY A 268 17.38 0.07 -2.18
N GLY A 269 17.39 -1.26 -2.19
CA GLY A 269 18.49 -2.07 -1.71
C GLY A 269 19.64 -2.13 -2.72
N ASP A 270 20.88 -2.10 -2.22
CA ASP A 270 22.09 -2.30 -3.02
C ASP A 270 22.49 -3.77 -2.97
N TYR A 271 22.05 -4.55 -3.96
CA TYR A 271 22.39 -5.96 -4.04
C TYR A 271 23.85 -6.25 -4.39
N SER A 272 24.59 -5.25 -4.92
CA SER A 272 26.01 -5.41 -5.23
C SER A 272 26.87 -5.48 -3.97
N ARG A 273 26.35 -4.98 -2.85
CA ARG A 273 26.99 -5.00 -1.53
C ARG A 273 26.29 -5.95 -0.55
N ALA A 274 25.55 -6.93 -1.07
CA ALA A 274 24.88 -7.89 -0.22
C ALA A 274 25.90 -8.80 0.47
N GLU A 275 25.80 -8.88 1.80
CA GLU A 275 26.62 -9.76 2.64
C GLU A 275 25.79 -10.97 3.06
N ARG A 276 26.41 -12.15 3.07
CA ARG A 276 25.83 -13.39 3.59
C ARG A 276 26.52 -13.67 4.92
N LEU A 277 25.73 -13.67 5.98
CA LEU A 277 26.19 -13.91 7.33
C LEU A 277 25.58 -15.21 7.83
N GLU A 278 26.40 -16.01 8.50
CA GLU A 278 25.99 -17.27 9.12
C GLU A 278 26.21 -17.12 10.61
N TYR A 279 25.18 -17.38 11.39
CA TYR A 279 25.21 -17.39 12.84
C TYR A 279 24.70 -18.73 13.34
N GLU A 280 25.28 -19.23 14.41
CA GLU A 280 24.91 -20.45 15.08
C GLU A 280 24.63 -20.14 16.56
N ASP A 281 23.56 -20.69 17.08
CA ASP A 281 23.32 -20.80 18.49
C ASP A 281 23.11 -22.26 18.90
N ASP A 282 22.82 -22.56 20.17
CA ASP A 282 22.68 -23.93 20.68
C ASP A 282 21.51 -24.71 20.05
N GLU A 283 20.57 -24.04 19.37
CA GLU A 283 19.36 -24.65 18.81
C GLU A 283 19.23 -24.49 17.30
N TYR A 284 19.81 -23.42 16.67
CA TYR A 284 19.55 -23.06 15.28
C TYR A 284 20.77 -22.53 14.54
N PHE A 285 20.86 -22.87 13.24
CA PHE A 285 21.72 -22.18 12.27
C PHE A 285 20.93 -21.09 11.56
N TYR A 286 21.47 -19.84 11.57
CA TYR A 286 20.84 -18.69 10.94
C TYR A 286 21.62 -18.27 9.69
N TYR A 287 21.00 -18.41 8.54
CA TYR A 287 21.52 -17.89 7.28
C TYR A 287 20.89 -16.54 6.97
N VAL A 288 21.62 -15.46 7.24
CA VAL A 288 21.11 -14.10 7.06
C VAL A 288 21.76 -13.46 5.85
N LYS A 289 20.92 -12.93 4.95
CA LYS A 289 21.37 -12.09 3.84
C LYS A 289 21.10 -10.63 4.17
N ALA A 290 22.15 -9.87 4.41
CA ALA A 290 22.10 -8.44 4.62
C ALA A 290 22.27 -7.71 3.28
N VAL A 291 21.23 -6.97 2.86
CA VAL A 291 21.30 -6.10 1.68
C VAL A 291 21.29 -4.66 2.18
N PRO A 292 22.41 -3.91 2.07
CA PRO A 292 22.47 -2.54 2.53
C PRO A 292 21.53 -1.64 1.72
N LYS A 293 20.96 -0.66 2.37
CA LYS A 293 20.15 0.36 1.68
C LYS A 293 21.07 1.25 0.85
N ALA A 294 20.73 1.45 -0.42
CA ALA A 294 21.45 2.40 -1.26
C ALA A 294 21.38 3.80 -0.63
N SER A 295 22.50 4.32 -0.19
CA SER A 295 22.65 5.66 0.40
C SER A 295 23.76 6.41 -0.31
N VAL A 296 23.61 7.71 -0.49
CA VAL A 296 24.71 8.58 -0.90
C VAL A 296 25.57 8.81 0.35
N ALA A 297 26.85 8.50 0.26
CA ALA A 297 27.77 8.85 1.32
C ALA A 297 27.75 10.39 1.49
N THR A 298 27.15 10.86 2.57
CA THR A 298 27.29 12.25 2.97
C THR A 298 28.75 12.40 3.37
N SER A 299 29.53 13.12 2.57
CA SER A 299 30.85 13.52 3.01
C SER A 299 30.65 14.35 4.28
N GLU A 300 31.05 13.81 5.42
CA GLU A 300 31.14 14.62 6.64
C GLU A 300 32.00 15.79 6.28
N ARG A 301 31.42 16.99 6.19
CA ARG A 301 32.18 18.23 6.15
C ARG A 301 32.84 18.35 7.50
N SER A 302 34.08 17.86 7.62
CA SER A 302 34.93 18.21 8.72
C SER A 302 35.22 19.71 8.61
N ILE A 303 34.49 20.48 9.40
CA ILE A 303 34.77 21.92 9.53
C ILE A 303 36.08 22.01 10.33
N LYS A 304 37.19 22.09 9.60
CA LYS A 304 38.46 22.49 10.22
C LYS A 304 38.27 23.94 10.67
N LYS A 305 38.07 24.17 11.97
CA LYS A 305 38.14 25.50 12.55
C LYS A 305 39.57 26.00 12.38
N ILE A 306 39.77 26.91 11.42
CA ILE A 306 41.10 27.48 11.08
C ILE A 306 41.52 28.54 12.11
N ASN A 307 40.65 28.97 12.99
CA ASN A 307 40.97 29.92 14.08
C ASN A 307 41.00 29.17 15.40
N ALA A 308 42.06 28.42 15.64
CA ALA A 308 42.53 28.21 17.02
C ALA A 308 43.36 29.44 17.40
N GLU A 309 42.87 30.26 18.31
CA GLU A 309 43.68 31.26 18.98
C GLU A 309 44.94 30.57 19.56
N PRO A 310 46.13 31.16 19.43
CA PRO A 310 47.33 30.57 19.99
C PRO A 310 47.19 30.51 21.50
N VAL A 311 47.11 29.30 22.05
CA VAL A 311 47.23 29.07 23.48
C VAL A 311 48.63 29.54 23.86
N ARG A 312 48.70 30.63 24.66
CA ARG A 312 49.90 31.18 25.25
C ARG A 312 50.46 30.08 26.12
N GLU A 313 51.57 29.47 25.69
CA GLU A 313 52.39 28.57 26.51
C GLU A 313 53.03 29.40 27.64
N GLU A 314 52.46 29.35 28.83
CA GLU A 314 53.22 29.64 30.06
C GLU A 314 54.21 28.50 30.27
N ARG A 315 55.45 28.81 29.99
CA ARG A 315 56.65 28.05 30.41
C ARG A 315 56.56 27.77 31.89
N ARG A 316 56.35 26.52 32.27
CA ARG A 316 56.79 26.03 33.57
C ARG A 316 57.78 24.89 33.33
N SER A 317 59.05 25.25 33.45
CA SER A 317 60.15 24.31 33.56
C SER A 317 59.97 23.49 34.84
N GLU A 318 60.15 22.18 34.73
CA GLU A 318 60.94 21.36 35.66
C GLU A 318 60.66 19.90 35.49
N GLU A 319 61.72 19.25 35.04
CA GLU A 319 62.30 17.97 35.46
C GLU A 319 61.49 16.70 35.58
N SER A 320 62.03 15.76 34.92
CA SER A 320 62.53 14.41 35.27
C SER A 320 61.81 13.25 34.70
N SER A 321 62.61 12.55 33.91
CA SER A 321 62.87 11.10 33.83
C SER A 321 61.64 10.12 33.78
N GLY A 322 61.62 9.36 32.72
CA GLY A 322 61.45 7.92 32.86
C GLY A 322 60.27 7.28 32.23
N THR A 323 60.62 6.45 31.34
CA THR A 323 59.95 5.16 31.05
C THR A 323 58.81 5.14 30.02
N TYR A 324 59.16 4.65 28.86
CA TYR A 324 58.28 4.12 27.85
C TYR A 324 57.43 2.97 28.39
N ALA A 325 56.11 3.09 28.35
CA ALA A 325 55.20 1.95 28.51
C ALA A 325 54.11 2.04 27.43
N ASN A 326 54.09 1.04 26.59
CA ASN A 326 53.06 0.77 25.59
C ASN A 326 51.67 0.59 26.25
N PRO A 327 50.60 1.16 25.78
CA PRO A 327 49.27 0.79 26.22
C PRO A 327 48.75 -0.36 25.37
N ILE A 328 48.92 -1.57 25.86
CA ILE A 328 48.24 -2.76 25.38
C ILE A 328 46.86 -2.82 26.03
N PHE A 329 45.82 -2.94 25.19
CA PHE A 329 44.50 -3.50 25.46
C PHE A 329 43.90 -3.29 26.87
N ARG A 330 42.93 -2.39 26.96
CA ARG A 330 41.93 -2.42 28.03
C ARG A 330 40.71 -3.18 27.55
N GLN A 331 40.53 -4.41 28.01
CA GLN A 331 39.28 -5.17 27.94
C GLN A 331 38.26 -4.46 28.84
N ASP A 332 37.14 -4.03 28.25
CA ASP A 332 35.98 -3.53 28.98
C ASP A 332 35.31 -4.67 29.76
N GLU A 333 35.36 -4.60 31.08
CA GLU A 333 34.59 -5.46 31.97
C GLU A 333 33.09 -5.19 31.81
N ARG A 334 32.34 -6.22 31.39
CA ARG A 334 30.87 -6.19 31.42
C ARG A 334 30.36 -6.23 32.87
N PRO A 335 29.35 -5.44 33.25
CA PRO A 335 28.79 -5.49 34.59
C PRO A 335 28.04 -6.80 34.81
N LYS A 336 28.39 -7.53 35.87
CA LYS A 336 27.75 -8.77 36.33
C LYS A 336 26.27 -8.53 36.65
N ARG A 337 25.37 -9.20 35.91
CA ARG A 337 23.94 -9.29 36.19
C ARG A 337 23.71 -9.99 37.53
N LYS A 338 23.11 -9.31 38.53
CA LYS A 338 22.65 -9.90 39.78
C LYS A 338 21.53 -10.89 39.49
N LYS A 339 21.73 -12.16 39.84
CA LYS A 339 20.70 -13.18 39.88
C LYS A 339 19.75 -12.87 41.04
N THR A 340 18.53 -12.45 40.70
CA THR A 340 17.41 -12.44 41.67
C THR A 340 16.87 -13.86 41.79
N ALA A 341 16.96 -14.43 42.97
CA ALA A 341 16.40 -15.75 43.33
C ALA A 341 14.87 -15.67 43.28
N VAL A 342 14.23 -16.62 42.59
CA VAL A 342 12.80 -16.86 42.63
C VAL A 342 12.49 -17.78 43.82
N PRO A 343 11.54 -17.45 44.70
CA PRO A 343 11.14 -18.37 45.78
C PRO A 343 10.26 -19.47 45.22
N ALA A 344 10.50 -20.71 45.71
CA ALA A 344 9.78 -21.91 45.40
C ALA A 344 8.30 -21.80 45.80
N ALA A 345 7.38 -22.08 44.90
CA ALA A 345 5.96 -22.24 45.20
C ALA A 345 5.71 -23.63 45.77
N GLU A 346 5.15 -23.64 46.97
CA GLU A 346 4.69 -24.78 47.78
C GLU A 346 3.47 -25.45 47.12
N LYS A 347 3.51 -26.76 47.12
CA LYS A 347 2.41 -27.64 46.69
C LYS A 347 1.19 -27.52 47.63
N ARG A 348 0.05 -27.23 47.07
CA ARG A 348 -1.24 -27.83 47.44
C ARG A 348 -2.17 -27.93 46.24
#